data_1a3d883e926e44ffd81f2e6b504f1d69
#
_entry.id   1a3d883e926e44ffd81f2e6b504f1d69
#
_cell.length_a   1.000
_cell.length_b   1.000
_cell.length_c   1.000
_cell.angle_alpha   90.00
_cell.angle_beta   90.00
_cell.angle_gamma   90.00
#
_symmetry.space_group_name_H-M   'P 1'
#
loop_
_entity.id
_entity.type
_entity.pdbx_description
1 polymer ?
#
loop_
_entity_poly.entity_id
_entity_poly.type
_entity_poly.pdbx_seq_one_letter_code
_entity_poly.pdbx_strand_id
1 'polypeptide(L)'
;MKIDMHCHVKEGSIDSKVGVEEYITILKKHGFQGMVITDHDTYNGYRYWKENIKGKKHTDFVVLKGIEYDTRDAGHILVIMPEGVKMRLLEMRGMPLALLIDLVHRNGGVLGPAHPCGEKYMSFTNARRYYLSPEIVKRFDFVEAFNSCEPVSSNSGAEKLAKKYGKVMTGGSDS
;
A
#
# COMPACT_ATOMS: atom_id res chain seq x y z
N MET A 1 -1.93 -14.58 -10.95
CA MET A 1 -1.33 -14.53 -9.59
C MET A 1 -2.20 -13.64 -8.73
N LYS A 2 -2.58 -14.11 -7.53
CA LYS A 2 -3.41 -13.36 -6.57
C LYS A 2 -2.49 -12.84 -5.46
N ILE A 3 -2.44 -11.51 -5.30
CA ILE A 3 -1.57 -10.82 -4.33
C ILE A 3 -2.42 -9.94 -3.44
N ASP A 4 -2.17 -9.95 -2.13
CA ASP A 4 -2.68 -8.94 -1.21
C ASP A 4 -1.79 -7.69 -1.33
N MET A 5 -2.39 -6.58 -1.79
CA MET A 5 -1.63 -5.38 -2.13
C MET A 5 -1.53 -4.37 -0.98
N HIS A 6 -2.20 -4.65 0.14
CA HIS A 6 -2.22 -3.79 1.32
C HIS A 6 -2.39 -4.65 2.58
N CYS A 7 -1.31 -4.81 3.34
CA CYS A 7 -1.35 -5.52 4.61
C CYS A 7 -0.30 -5.02 5.60
N HIS A 8 -0.65 -5.09 6.88
CA HIS A 8 0.21 -4.74 8.00
C HIS A 8 0.65 -5.98 8.75
N VAL A 9 1.86 -5.94 9.32
CA VAL A 9 2.39 -7.05 10.10
C VAL A 9 2.92 -6.54 11.46
N LYS A 10 2.81 -7.35 12.50
CA LYS A 10 3.18 -6.96 13.87
C LYS A 10 4.64 -6.53 14.02
N GLU A 11 5.51 -6.98 13.12
CA GLU A 11 6.94 -6.62 13.13
C GLU A 11 7.20 -5.19 12.63
N GLY A 12 6.21 -4.56 11.97
CA GLY A 12 6.31 -3.22 11.42
C GLY A 12 5.24 -2.25 11.90
N SER A 13 4.03 -2.72 12.17
CA SER A 13 2.90 -1.89 12.57
C SER A 13 2.37 -2.25 13.94
N ILE A 14 2.05 -1.23 14.75
CA ILE A 14 1.49 -1.42 16.10
C ILE A 14 0.01 -1.79 16.09
N ASP A 15 -0.67 -1.56 15.00
CA ASP A 15 -2.08 -1.86 14.75
C ASP A 15 -2.30 -3.28 14.24
N SER A 16 -1.25 -3.97 13.78
CA SER A 16 -1.32 -5.38 13.41
C SER A 16 -0.91 -6.32 14.55
N LYS A 17 -1.62 -7.45 14.66
CA LYS A 17 -1.35 -8.51 15.63
C LYS A 17 -0.73 -9.75 14.99
N VAL A 18 -0.80 -9.87 13.69
CA VAL A 18 -0.39 -11.04 12.91
C VAL A 18 1.05 -10.87 12.42
N GLY A 19 1.90 -11.87 12.70
CA GLY A 19 3.29 -11.85 12.21
C GLY A 19 3.41 -12.25 10.75
N VAL A 20 4.51 -11.83 10.12
CA VAL A 20 4.76 -12.08 8.69
C VAL A 20 4.58 -13.54 8.29
N GLU A 21 5.15 -14.49 9.04
CA GLU A 21 5.10 -15.91 8.70
C GLU A 21 3.68 -16.49 8.83
N GLU A 22 2.97 -16.08 9.87
CA GLU A 22 1.58 -16.46 10.08
C GLU A 22 0.69 -15.90 8.98
N TYR A 23 0.92 -14.63 8.62
CA TYR A 23 0.18 -13.96 7.55
C TYR A 23 0.35 -14.67 6.19
N ILE A 24 1.59 -15.02 5.82
CA ILE A 24 1.88 -15.83 4.63
C ILE A 24 1.11 -17.15 4.66
N THR A 25 1.08 -17.81 5.82
CA THR A 25 0.37 -19.09 5.99
C THR A 25 -1.13 -18.94 5.78
N ILE A 26 -1.73 -17.87 6.31
CA ILE A 26 -3.15 -17.55 6.12
C ILE A 26 -3.44 -17.26 4.64
N LEU A 27 -2.67 -16.41 4.02
CA LEU A 27 -2.84 -16.04 2.61
C LEU A 27 -2.74 -17.26 1.67
N LYS A 28 -1.76 -18.15 1.90
CA LYS A 28 -1.61 -19.38 1.12
C LYS A 28 -2.84 -20.29 1.23
N LYS A 29 -3.43 -20.42 2.42
CA LYS A 29 -4.68 -21.18 2.62
C LYS A 29 -5.85 -20.61 1.80
N HIS A 30 -5.85 -19.31 1.55
CA HIS A 30 -6.86 -18.61 0.74
C HIS A 30 -6.47 -18.47 -0.73
N GLY A 31 -5.43 -19.18 -1.18
CA GLY A 31 -5.02 -19.25 -2.58
C GLY A 31 -4.28 -18.01 -3.08
N PHE A 32 -3.73 -17.19 -2.20
CA PHE A 32 -2.81 -16.11 -2.58
C PHE A 32 -1.40 -16.65 -2.83
N GLN A 33 -0.68 -16.02 -3.75
CA GLN A 33 0.69 -16.33 -4.11
C GLN A 33 1.68 -15.24 -3.70
N GLY A 34 1.18 -14.14 -3.12
CA GLY A 34 2.04 -13.05 -2.68
C GLY A 34 1.31 -12.02 -1.84
N MET A 35 2.10 -11.11 -1.28
CA MET A 35 1.65 -9.93 -0.57
C MET A 35 2.60 -8.76 -0.76
N VAL A 36 2.12 -7.56 -0.54
CA VAL A 36 2.93 -6.36 -0.34
C VAL A 36 2.86 -6.02 1.15
N ILE A 37 3.98 -6.02 1.87
CA ILE A 37 4.00 -5.53 3.25
C ILE A 37 4.01 -4.01 3.19
N THR A 38 2.98 -3.37 3.74
CA THR A 38 2.73 -1.93 3.66
C THR A 38 2.57 -1.29 5.04
N ASP A 39 3.43 -1.65 5.98
CA ASP A 39 3.40 -1.06 7.33
C ASP A 39 3.46 0.47 7.28
N HIS A 40 2.81 1.15 8.23
CA HIS A 40 2.78 2.61 8.31
C HIS A 40 4.18 3.22 8.49
N ASP A 41 4.60 4.04 7.53
CA ASP A 41 5.83 4.85 7.55
C ASP A 41 7.10 4.05 7.92
N THR A 42 7.13 2.74 7.68
CA THR A 42 8.29 1.90 7.98
C THR A 42 8.41 0.68 7.08
N TYR A 43 9.62 0.19 6.91
CA TYR A 43 9.90 -1.09 6.25
C TYR A 43 10.28 -2.21 7.24
N ASN A 44 9.95 -2.08 8.53
CA ASN A 44 10.37 -3.06 9.54
C ASN A 44 9.83 -4.46 9.26
N GLY A 45 8.56 -4.62 8.91
CA GLY A 45 7.99 -5.91 8.56
C GLY A 45 8.67 -6.54 7.34
N TYR A 46 8.94 -5.74 6.30
CA TYR A 46 9.69 -6.22 5.13
C TYR A 46 11.14 -6.59 5.48
N ARG A 47 11.84 -5.82 6.32
CA ARG A 47 13.19 -6.15 6.81
C ARG A 47 13.19 -7.45 7.58
N TYR A 48 12.22 -7.63 8.50
CA TYR A 48 12.06 -8.87 9.24
C TYR A 48 11.88 -10.08 8.32
N TRP A 49 10.97 -9.98 7.33
CA TRP A 49 10.79 -11.04 6.34
C TRP A 49 12.10 -11.35 5.60
N LYS A 50 12.80 -10.33 5.15
CA LYS A 50 14.04 -10.49 4.39
C LYS A 50 15.13 -11.21 5.18
N GLU A 51 15.26 -10.91 6.45
CA GLU A 51 16.31 -11.45 7.32
C GLU A 51 15.97 -12.84 7.85
N ASN A 52 14.70 -13.10 8.15
CA ASN A 52 14.28 -14.29 8.89
C ASN A 52 13.59 -15.35 8.04
N ILE A 53 12.93 -14.98 6.93
CA ILE A 53 12.04 -15.88 6.18
C ILE A 53 12.53 -16.08 4.73
N LYS A 54 12.90 -14.99 4.04
CA LYS A 54 13.30 -15.01 2.62
C LYS A 54 14.38 -16.06 2.35
N GLY A 55 14.10 -16.96 1.38
CA GLY A 55 15.03 -18.02 0.97
C GLY A 55 15.18 -19.18 1.98
N LYS A 56 14.48 -19.11 3.13
CA LYS A 56 14.53 -20.16 4.17
C LYS A 56 13.19 -20.90 4.27
N LYS A 57 12.08 -20.14 4.18
CA LYS A 57 10.72 -20.65 4.29
C LYS A 57 9.85 -20.00 3.23
N HIS A 58 8.73 -20.64 2.86
CA HIS A 58 7.75 -20.10 1.91
C HIS A 58 8.38 -19.58 0.61
N THR A 59 9.34 -20.31 0.05
CA THR A 59 10.09 -19.91 -1.15
C THR A 59 9.23 -19.81 -2.42
N ASP A 60 8.04 -20.36 -2.36
CA ASP A 60 6.98 -20.31 -3.37
C ASP A 60 6.04 -19.11 -3.23
N PHE A 61 6.27 -18.22 -2.26
CA PHE A 61 5.42 -17.06 -1.97
C PHE A 61 6.17 -15.75 -2.19
N VAL A 62 5.55 -14.83 -2.96
CA VAL A 62 6.15 -13.55 -3.30
C VAL A 62 5.85 -12.51 -2.22
N VAL A 63 6.88 -11.83 -1.73
CA VAL A 63 6.71 -10.70 -0.82
C VAL A 63 7.37 -9.47 -1.44
N LEU A 64 6.58 -8.43 -1.65
CA LEU A 64 7.04 -7.17 -2.22
C LEU A 64 7.27 -6.14 -1.12
N LYS A 65 8.18 -5.22 -1.40
CA LYS A 65 8.56 -4.13 -0.51
C LYS A 65 7.63 -2.95 -0.70
N GLY A 66 6.76 -2.72 0.25
CA GLY A 66 5.84 -1.59 0.26
C GLY A 66 5.88 -0.81 1.56
N ILE A 67 5.14 0.27 1.59
CA ILE A 67 4.88 1.11 2.75
C ILE A 67 3.54 1.82 2.54
N GLU A 68 2.72 1.92 3.58
CA GLU A 68 1.61 2.86 3.60
C GLU A 68 2.12 4.18 4.17
N TYR A 69 2.28 5.15 3.28
CA TYR A 69 2.90 6.43 3.60
C TYR A 69 1.85 7.47 4.00
N ASP A 70 2.01 8.04 5.19
CA ASP A 70 1.16 9.11 5.71
C ASP A 70 1.63 10.46 5.15
N THR A 71 0.93 10.95 4.12
CA THR A 71 1.22 12.25 3.52
C THR A 71 0.66 13.39 4.37
N ARG A 72 1.29 14.57 4.27
CA ARG A 72 0.79 15.77 4.97
C ARG A 72 -0.56 16.27 4.45
N ASP A 73 -0.94 15.93 3.22
CA ASP A 73 -1.94 16.68 2.47
C ASP A 73 -2.88 15.85 1.60
N ALA A 74 -2.65 14.54 1.48
CA ALA A 74 -3.44 13.68 0.58
C ALA A 74 -3.86 12.34 1.21
N GLY A 75 -3.70 12.18 2.52
CA GLY A 75 -4.00 10.94 3.21
C GLY A 75 -2.95 9.87 2.98
N HIS A 76 -3.35 8.61 3.10
CA HIS A 76 -2.47 7.47 2.99
C HIS A 76 -2.24 7.06 1.54
N ILE A 77 -0.98 6.78 1.21
CA ILE A 77 -0.54 6.37 -0.12
C ILE A 77 0.24 5.07 -0.02
N LEU A 78 -0.20 4.05 -0.74
CA LEU A 78 0.55 2.82 -0.92
C LEU A 78 1.71 3.08 -1.87
N VAL A 79 2.92 2.82 -1.41
CA VAL A 79 4.15 2.94 -2.20
C VAL A 79 4.82 1.58 -2.28
N ILE A 80 5.15 1.14 -3.48
CA ILE A 80 5.87 -0.11 -3.73
C ILE A 80 7.20 0.23 -4.35
N MET A 81 8.29 -0.19 -3.71
CA MET A 81 9.65 0.13 -4.14
C MET A 81 10.43 -1.11 -4.58
N PRO A 82 11.32 -0.99 -5.57
CA PRO A 82 12.25 -2.07 -5.88
C PRO A 82 13.07 -2.50 -4.65
N GLU A 83 13.30 -3.78 -4.51
CA GLU A 83 13.99 -4.35 -3.32
C GLU A 83 15.35 -3.70 -3.04
N GLY A 84 16.14 -3.41 -4.07
CA GLY A 84 17.48 -2.85 -3.96
C GLY A 84 17.54 -1.37 -3.55
N VAL A 85 16.42 -0.66 -3.67
CA VAL A 85 16.36 0.79 -3.37
C VAL A 85 16.22 0.99 -1.87
N LYS A 86 17.19 1.66 -1.25
CA LYS A 86 17.16 2.05 0.15
C LYS A 86 16.80 3.53 0.24
N MET A 87 15.61 3.85 0.77
CA MET A 87 15.13 5.22 0.83
C MET A 87 14.55 5.55 2.21
N ARG A 88 15.41 6.06 3.08
CA ARG A 88 15.02 6.45 4.45
C ARG A 88 13.99 7.57 4.50
N LEU A 89 13.92 8.42 3.48
CA LEU A 89 12.91 9.48 3.40
C LEU A 89 11.48 8.96 3.41
N LEU A 90 11.25 7.73 2.92
CA LEU A 90 9.94 7.08 2.96
C LEU A 90 9.59 6.55 4.36
N GLU A 91 10.52 6.57 5.30
CA GLU A 91 10.27 6.23 6.72
C GLU A 91 10.10 7.50 7.57
N MET A 92 9.97 8.67 6.93
CA MET A 92 9.73 9.96 7.57
C MET A 92 8.39 10.51 7.05
N ARG A 93 7.33 10.32 7.81
CA ARG A 93 5.96 10.76 7.46
C ARG A 93 5.86 12.25 7.13
N GLY A 94 4.82 12.65 6.42
CA GLY A 94 4.46 14.04 6.24
C GLY A 94 5.03 14.72 4.99
N MET A 95 5.58 13.97 4.03
CA MET A 95 5.96 14.54 2.73
C MET A 95 4.70 14.93 1.93
N PRO A 96 4.67 16.09 1.26
CA PRO A 96 3.60 16.42 0.33
C PRO A 96 3.48 15.41 -0.81
N LEU A 97 2.26 15.08 -1.22
CA LEU A 97 1.99 14.09 -2.28
C LEU A 97 2.78 14.34 -3.56
N ALA A 98 2.85 15.58 -4.04
CA ALA A 98 3.55 15.89 -5.28
C ALA A 98 5.03 15.50 -5.24
N LEU A 99 5.70 15.76 -4.10
CA LEU A 99 7.09 15.36 -3.89
C LEU A 99 7.24 13.85 -3.74
N LEU A 100 6.29 13.20 -3.04
CA LEU A 100 6.27 11.75 -2.89
C LEU A 100 6.21 11.05 -4.25
N ILE A 101 5.31 11.50 -5.13
CA ILE A 101 5.19 10.95 -6.49
C ILE A 101 6.51 11.09 -7.27
N ASP A 102 7.11 12.29 -7.27
CA ASP A 102 8.38 12.51 -7.96
C ASP A 102 9.50 11.64 -7.42
N LEU A 103 9.58 11.52 -6.10
CA LEU A 103 10.58 10.70 -5.42
C LEU A 103 10.45 9.22 -5.78
N VAL A 104 9.23 8.70 -5.69
CA VAL A 104 8.95 7.28 -5.96
C VAL A 104 9.24 6.93 -7.42
N HIS A 105 8.70 7.72 -8.36
CA HIS A 105 8.89 7.47 -9.79
C HIS A 105 10.36 7.57 -10.22
N ARG A 106 11.12 8.57 -9.76
CA ARG A 106 12.56 8.72 -10.06
C ARG A 106 13.40 7.54 -9.58
N ASN A 107 12.90 6.78 -8.61
CA ASN A 107 13.59 5.61 -8.06
C ASN A 107 12.97 4.27 -8.49
N GLY A 108 12.14 4.29 -9.55
CA GLY A 108 11.57 3.10 -10.17
C GLY A 108 10.47 2.42 -9.34
N GLY A 109 9.91 3.11 -8.35
CA GLY A 109 8.75 2.66 -7.60
C GLY A 109 7.43 3.03 -8.28
N VAL A 110 6.35 2.48 -7.75
CA VAL A 110 4.96 2.77 -8.14
C VAL A 110 4.14 3.12 -6.91
N LEU A 111 3.08 3.92 -7.09
CA LEU A 111 2.23 4.33 -5.97
C LEU A 111 0.78 4.55 -6.38
N GLY A 112 -0.10 4.43 -5.38
CA GLY A 112 -1.53 4.71 -5.52
C GLY A 112 -2.16 5.00 -4.16
N PRO A 113 -3.35 5.64 -4.13
CA PRO A 113 -4.01 5.97 -2.88
C PRO A 113 -4.54 4.71 -2.19
N ALA A 114 -4.27 4.58 -0.89
CA ALA A 114 -4.86 3.60 0.00
C ALA A 114 -6.32 3.99 0.27
N HIS A 115 -7.23 3.00 0.33
CA HIS A 115 -8.67 3.20 0.66
C HIS A 115 -9.19 4.61 0.28
N PRO A 116 -9.09 5.02 -1.01
CA PRO A 116 -9.17 6.42 -1.43
C PRO A 116 -10.49 7.12 -1.10
N CYS A 117 -11.56 6.38 -0.86
CA CYS A 117 -12.89 6.87 -0.49
C CYS A 117 -13.30 6.45 0.92
N GLY A 118 -12.34 6.03 1.76
CA GLY A 118 -12.59 5.61 3.14
C GLY A 118 -13.15 6.74 4.00
N GLU A 119 -14.07 6.40 4.91
CA GLU A 119 -14.69 7.36 5.82
C GLU A 119 -13.93 7.46 7.16
N LYS A 120 -13.31 6.36 7.58
CA LYS A 120 -12.68 6.23 8.92
C LYS A 120 -11.24 6.71 8.96
N TYR A 121 -10.54 6.65 7.85
CA TYR A 121 -9.11 6.93 7.75
C TYR A 121 -8.84 8.14 6.87
N MET A 122 -7.64 8.68 6.96
CA MET A 122 -7.21 9.77 6.09
C MET A 122 -7.15 9.28 4.64
N SER A 123 -8.24 9.46 3.90
CA SER A 123 -8.38 9.02 2.52
C SER A 123 -8.17 10.17 1.54
N PHE A 124 -7.73 9.84 0.33
CA PHE A 124 -7.42 10.79 -0.73
C PHE A 124 -8.62 11.70 -1.10
N THR A 125 -9.84 11.16 -1.17
CA THR A 125 -11.02 11.96 -1.53
C THR A 125 -11.48 12.90 -0.42
N ASN A 126 -11.07 12.66 0.82
CA ASN A 126 -11.32 13.52 1.97
C ASN A 126 -10.20 14.55 2.21
N ALA A 127 -9.10 14.44 1.45
CA ALA A 127 -8.03 15.41 1.49
C ALA A 127 -8.45 16.77 0.90
N ARG A 128 -7.67 17.81 1.17
CA ARG A 128 -7.99 19.17 0.74
C ARG A 128 -8.18 19.27 -0.77
N ARG A 129 -9.18 20.05 -1.21
CA ARG A 129 -9.74 20.15 -2.58
C ARG A 129 -8.76 20.19 -3.76
N TYR A 130 -7.55 20.69 -3.60
CA TYR A 130 -6.60 20.83 -4.71
C TYR A 130 -5.94 19.52 -5.14
N TYR A 131 -6.02 18.45 -4.34
CA TYR A 131 -5.49 17.14 -4.73
C TYR A 131 -6.46 16.28 -5.52
N LEU A 132 -7.73 16.66 -5.55
CA LEU A 132 -8.73 16.01 -6.39
C LEU A 132 -8.66 16.45 -7.86
N SER A 133 -7.63 17.21 -8.25
CA SER A 133 -7.47 17.60 -9.64
C SER A 133 -7.17 16.38 -10.52
N PRO A 134 -7.72 16.33 -11.74
CA PRO A 134 -7.44 15.24 -12.69
C PRO A 134 -5.95 15.01 -12.93
N GLU A 135 -5.17 16.06 -12.86
CA GLU A 135 -3.72 16.00 -13.12
C GLU A 135 -2.98 15.20 -12.05
N ILE A 136 -3.31 15.35 -10.78
CA ILE A 136 -2.67 14.58 -9.73
C ILE A 136 -3.11 13.11 -9.75
N VAL A 137 -4.40 12.85 -10.02
CA VAL A 137 -4.93 11.47 -10.12
C VAL A 137 -4.29 10.71 -11.29
N LYS A 138 -4.04 11.39 -12.40
CA LYS A 138 -3.36 10.81 -13.55
C LYS A 138 -1.93 10.34 -13.23
N ARG A 139 -1.30 10.89 -12.21
CA ARG A 139 0.07 10.55 -11.81
C ARG A 139 0.17 9.29 -10.94
N PHE A 140 -0.94 8.79 -10.39
CA PHE A 140 -0.96 7.49 -9.72
C PHE A 140 -0.81 6.35 -10.74
N ASP A 141 -0.17 5.27 -10.32
CA ASP A 141 0.01 4.07 -11.14
C ASP A 141 -1.18 3.12 -11.01
N PHE A 142 -1.78 3.09 -9.83
CA PHE A 142 -2.95 2.28 -9.50
C PHE A 142 -3.87 3.01 -8.52
N VAL A 143 -5.03 2.43 -8.26
CA VAL A 143 -5.97 2.84 -7.21
C VAL A 143 -6.38 1.59 -6.43
N GLU A 144 -6.30 1.62 -5.11
CA GLU A 144 -6.89 0.57 -4.28
C GLU A 144 -8.42 0.65 -4.39
N ALA A 145 -8.98 -0.20 -5.25
CA ALA A 145 -10.41 -0.23 -5.54
C ALA A 145 -11.20 -1.10 -4.56
N PHE A 146 -10.52 -2.00 -3.86
CA PHE A 146 -11.09 -2.83 -2.82
C PHE A 146 -10.18 -2.87 -1.60
N ASN A 147 -10.77 -2.57 -0.44
CA ASN A 147 -10.12 -2.67 0.86
C ASN A 147 -11.10 -3.40 1.80
N SER A 148 -10.65 -4.47 2.47
CA SER A 148 -11.54 -5.31 3.26
C SER A 148 -12.00 -4.66 4.57
N CYS A 149 -11.28 -3.64 5.05
CA CYS A 149 -11.65 -2.86 6.23
C CYS A 149 -12.64 -1.73 5.94
N GLU A 150 -12.90 -1.45 4.65
CA GLU A 150 -13.79 -0.39 4.21
C GLU A 150 -15.20 -0.89 3.85
N PRO A 151 -16.24 -0.07 4.08
CA PRO A 151 -17.59 -0.43 3.67
C PRO A 151 -17.74 -0.51 2.15
N VAL A 152 -18.76 -1.23 1.70
CA VAL A 152 -19.07 -1.42 0.26
C VAL A 152 -19.20 -0.08 -0.48
N SER A 153 -19.76 0.95 0.17
CA SER A 153 -19.90 2.31 -0.40
C SER A 153 -18.54 2.93 -0.75
N SER A 154 -17.55 2.82 0.16
CA SER A 154 -16.21 3.32 -0.04
C SER A 154 -15.51 2.57 -1.19
N ASN A 155 -15.59 1.24 -1.20
CA ASN A 155 -15.04 0.42 -2.27
C ASN A 155 -15.69 0.74 -3.63
N SER A 156 -17.01 0.92 -3.67
CA SER A 156 -17.72 1.35 -4.89
C SER A 156 -17.27 2.74 -5.38
N GLY A 157 -17.01 3.66 -4.45
CA GLY A 157 -16.43 4.97 -4.76
C GLY A 157 -15.04 4.87 -5.36
N ALA A 158 -14.18 4.04 -4.78
CA ALA A 158 -12.82 3.80 -5.22
C ALA A 158 -12.77 3.15 -6.62
N GLU A 159 -13.66 2.18 -6.88
CA GLU A 159 -13.80 1.56 -8.19
C GLU A 159 -14.21 2.58 -9.26
N LYS A 160 -15.20 3.46 -8.95
CA LYS A 160 -15.61 4.55 -9.85
C LYS A 160 -14.47 5.52 -10.12
N LEU A 161 -13.68 5.87 -9.09
CA LEU A 161 -12.50 6.73 -9.25
C LEU A 161 -11.48 6.09 -10.20
N ALA A 162 -11.15 4.83 -10.01
CA ALA A 162 -10.24 4.09 -10.86
C ALA A 162 -10.70 4.05 -12.32
N LYS A 163 -11.97 3.68 -12.55
CA LYS A 163 -12.59 3.64 -13.90
C LYS A 163 -12.58 5.01 -14.56
N LYS A 164 -12.95 6.08 -13.84
CA LYS A 164 -12.98 7.46 -14.36
C LYS A 164 -11.64 7.90 -14.92
N TYR A 165 -10.54 7.49 -14.30
CA TYR A 165 -9.20 7.91 -14.71
C TYR A 165 -8.39 6.80 -15.40
N GLY A 166 -9.02 5.67 -15.74
CA GLY A 166 -8.37 4.56 -16.44
C GLY A 166 -7.21 3.93 -15.66
N LYS A 167 -7.32 3.85 -14.33
CA LYS A 167 -6.27 3.33 -13.46
C LYS A 167 -6.39 1.84 -13.24
N VAL A 168 -5.23 1.18 -13.09
CA VAL A 168 -5.16 -0.20 -12.61
C VAL A 168 -5.83 -0.27 -11.24
N MET A 169 -6.66 -1.29 -11.02
CA MET A 169 -7.32 -1.52 -9.74
C MET A 169 -6.58 -2.57 -8.94
N THR A 170 -6.34 -2.30 -7.68
CA THR A 170 -5.76 -3.25 -6.72
C THR A 170 -6.75 -3.53 -5.59
N GLY A 171 -6.46 -4.55 -4.80
CA GLY A 171 -7.21 -4.85 -3.59
C GLY A 171 -6.29 -5.30 -2.48
N GLY A 172 -6.64 -4.94 -1.25
CA GLY A 172 -5.91 -5.26 -0.04
C GLY A 172 -6.82 -5.66 1.12
N SER A 173 -6.23 -6.33 2.09
CA SER A 173 -6.91 -6.68 3.33
C SER A 173 -6.93 -5.53 4.34
N ASP A 174 -5.84 -4.77 4.39
CA ASP A 174 -5.63 -3.67 5.34
C ASP A 174 -5.76 -4.15 6.81
N SER A 175 -5.14 -5.30 7.12
CA SER A 175 -5.28 -6.01 8.39
C SER A 175 -3.97 -6.08 9.16
#